data_d07134e5519a0ad433c7a48db06f80ff
#
_entry.id   d07134e5519a0ad433c7a48db06f80ff
#
_cell.length_a   1.000
_cell.length_b   1.000
_cell.length_c   1.000
_cell.angle_alpha   90.00
_cell.angle_beta   90.00
_cell.angle_gamma   90.00
#
_symmetry.space_group_name_H-M   'P 1'
#
loop_
_entity.id
_entity.type
_entity.pdbx_description
1 polymer ?
#
loop_
_entity_poly.entity_id
_entity_poly.type
_entity_poly.pdbx_seq_one_letter_code
_entity_poly.pdbx_strand_id
1 'polypeptide(L)'
;MNKSMLKKAVIFGLAGVMAVAAGCGSNKDAGNANSNEAKIALLTTTTGGAAAYGESIKAGAELAVSEINADANAVKINLLVEDTKGDKNEAINAMNKVISKDKVVAVIGPMLSGEMMAAGPVANKSKIVALGTSTT
;
A
#
# COMPACT_ATOMS: atom_id res chain seq x y z
N MET A 1 -65.64 -10.42 -27.23
CA MET A 1 -64.21 -10.86 -26.90
C MET A 1 -63.38 -10.40 -28.07
N ASN A 2 -62.56 -9.39 -27.85
CA ASN A 2 -61.92 -8.58 -28.90
C ASN A 2 -60.61 -9.19 -29.38
N LYS A 3 -60.55 -9.53 -30.67
CA LYS A 3 -59.41 -10.22 -31.31
C LYS A 3 -58.10 -9.42 -31.26
N SER A 4 -58.10 -8.19 -30.77
CA SER A 4 -56.91 -7.33 -30.66
C SER A 4 -56.11 -7.56 -29.39
N MET A 5 -56.68 -8.17 -28.35
CA MET A 5 -55.96 -8.46 -27.09
C MET A 5 -55.13 -9.76 -27.14
N LEU A 6 -55.46 -10.66 -28.06
CA LEU A 6 -54.75 -11.95 -28.16
C LEU A 6 -53.40 -11.83 -28.89
N LYS A 7 -53.20 -10.75 -29.68
CA LYS A 7 -51.93 -10.54 -30.42
C LYS A 7 -50.85 -9.84 -29.62
N LYS A 8 -51.18 -9.27 -28.44
CA LYS A 8 -50.20 -8.60 -27.58
C LYS A 8 -49.59 -9.50 -26.49
N ALA A 9 -50.15 -10.71 -26.30
CA ALA A 9 -49.69 -11.64 -25.28
C ALA A 9 -48.59 -12.63 -25.75
N VAL A 10 -48.26 -12.68 -27.06
CA VAL A 10 -47.32 -13.66 -27.63
C VAL A 10 -45.94 -13.08 -27.86
N ILE A 11 -45.71 -11.76 -27.71
CA ILE A 11 -44.43 -11.10 -27.98
C ILE A 11 -43.58 -10.93 -26.73
N PHE A 12 -44.10 -11.22 -25.52
CA PHE A 12 -43.36 -11.04 -24.25
C PHE A 12 -42.77 -12.32 -23.67
N GLY A 13 -42.79 -13.44 -24.38
CA GLY A 13 -42.41 -14.75 -23.89
C GLY A 13 -41.05 -15.28 -24.39
N LEU A 14 -40.22 -14.51 -25.11
CA LEU A 14 -39.01 -15.08 -25.71
C LEU A 14 -37.71 -14.23 -25.50
N ALA A 15 -37.63 -13.46 -24.44
CA ALA A 15 -36.43 -12.66 -24.11
C ALA A 15 -35.94 -12.91 -22.67
N GLY A 16 -35.90 -14.16 -22.24
CA GLY A 16 -35.60 -14.49 -20.84
C GLY A 16 -34.71 -15.68 -20.61
N VAL A 17 -33.81 -16.04 -21.54
CA VAL A 17 -32.79 -17.10 -21.25
C VAL A 17 -31.53 -16.81 -22.07
N MET A 18 -30.66 -15.91 -21.57
CA MET A 18 -29.23 -15.86 -21.89
C MET A 18 -28.55 -14.80 -21.03
N ALA A 19 -28.30 -15.10 -19.75
CA ALA A 19 -27.40 -14.33 -18.91
C ALA A 19 -26.92 -15.17 -17.72
N VAL A 20 -26.31 -16.34 -18.00
CA VAL A 20 -25.56 -17.09 -16.96
C VAL A 20 -24.30 -17.63 -17.62
N ALA A 21 -23.31 -16.78 -17.85
CA ALA A 21 -21.91 -17.18 -18.02
C ALA A 21 -21.01 -15.94 -18.01
N ALA A 22 -20.78 -15.35 -16.84
CA ALA A 22 -19.59 -14.54 -16.59
C ALA A 22 -19.37 -14.46 -15.09
N GLY A 23 -19.17 -15.61 -14.47
CA GLY A 23 -18.59 -15.73 -13.14
C GLY A 23 -17.08 -15.59 -13.22
N CYS A 24 -16.55 -14.46 -13.69
CA CYS A 24 -15.18 -14.06 -13.36
C CYS A 24 -15.21 -13.48 -11.96
N GLY A 25 -14.68 -14.25 -11.01
CA GLY A 25 -14.39 -13.77 -9.67
C GLY A 25 -13.45 -12.58 -9.73
N SER A 26 -14.00 -11.38 -9.71
CA SER A 26 -13.21 -10.18 -9.45
C SER A 26 -12.87 -10.18 -7.98
N ASN A 27 -11.67 -10.63 -7.64
CA ASN A 27 -11.02 -10.24 -6.39
C ASN A 27 -11.00 -8.71 -6.35
N LYS A 28 -11.97 -8.12 -5.66
CA LYS A 28 -11.98 -6.71 -5.32
C LYS A 28 -11.12 -6.46 -4.08
N ASP A 29 -9.85 -6.82 -4.15
CA ASP A 29 -8.79 -6.33 -3.28
C ASP A 29 -7.73 -5.58 -4.09
N ALA A 30 -8.11 -5.01 -5.21
CA ALA A 30 -7.35 -3.94 -5.81
C ALA A 30 -7.63 -2.69 -4.97
N GLY A 31 -6.71 -2.37 -4.05
CA GLY A 31 -6.64 -1.06 -3.45
C GLY A 31 -6.78 -0.03 -4.57
N ASN A 32 -7.54 1.01 -4.30
CA ASN A 32 -7.96 2.10 -5.18
C ASN A 32 -6.84 2.53 -6.17
N ALA A 33 -6.77 1.89 -7.32
CA ALA A 33 -5.74 2.09 -8.34
C ALA A 33 -6.01 3.35 -9.19
N ASN A 34 -6.62 4.38 -8.59
CA ASN A 34 -6.92 5.65 -9.27
C ASN A 34 -6.24 6.87 -8.61
N SER A 35 -5.32 6.67 -7.68
CA SER A 35 -4.42 7.71 -7.24
C SER A 35 -3.06 7.48 -7.89
N ASN A 36 -2.57 8.45 -8.63
CA ASN A 36 -1.18 8.52 -9.10
C ASN A 36 -0.23 8.75 -7.90
N GLU A 37 -0.39 7.94 -6.83
CA GLU A 37 0.24 8.07 -5.53
C GLU A 37 0.75 6.72 -5.04
N ALA A 38 2.02 6.68 -4.62
CA ALA A 38 2.65 5.52 -3.99
C ALA A 38 2.84 5.79 -2.50
N LYS A 39 2.36 4.89 -1.65
CA LYS A 39 2.65 4.94 -0.21
C LYS A 39 3.97 4.26 0.08
N ILE A 40 4.91 4.98 0.67
CA ILE A 40 6.21 4.47 1.11
C ILE A 40 6.34 4.72 2.61
N ALA A 41 6.79 3.74 3.37
CA ALA A 41 7.09 3.95 4.78
C ALA A 41 8.58 4.25 4.98
N LEU A 42 8.87 5.16 5.91
CA LEU A 42 10.20 5.36 6.49
C LEU A 42 10.17 4.85 7.93
N LEU A 43 10.90 3.77 8.20
CA LEU A 43 11.11 3.24 9.54
C LEU A 43 12.47 3.72 10.04
N THR A 44 12.45 4.66 11.00
CA THR A 44 13.67 5.29 11.50
C THR A 44 13.55 5.54 13.01
N THR A 45 14.67 5.79 13.66
CA THR A 45 14.73 6.02 15.10
C THR A 45 14.70 7.53 15.37
N THR A 46 13.53 8.09 15.67
CA THR A 46 13.38 9.52 15.96
C THR A 46 13.41 9.85 17.46
N THR A 47 13.38 8.80 18.30
CA THR A 47 13.54 8.92 19.75
C THR A 47 14.58 7.95 20.27
N GLY A 48 15.15 8.22 21.47
CA GLY A 48 16.19 7.37 22.06
C GLY A 48 17.60 7.72 21.62
N GLY A 49 18.54 6.79 21.84
CA GLY A 49 19.99 7.04 21.71
C GLY A 49 20.50 7.33 20.29
N ALA A 50 19.76 6.93 19.27
CA ALA A 50 20.13 7.14 17.86
C ALA A 50 19.26 8.21 17.16
N ALA A 51 18.49 8.98 17.92
CA ALA A 51 17.54 9.94 17.38
C ALA A 51 18.17 10.97 16.42
N ALA A 52 19.36 11.45 16.70
CA ALA A 52 20.05 12.43 15.83
C ALA A 52 20.30 11.89 14.42
N TYR A 53 20.62 10.61 14.29
CA TYR A 53 20.76 9.95 12.98
C TYR A 53 19.42 9.78 12.31
N GLY A 54 18.41 9.34 13.07
CA GLY A 54 17.07 9.12 12.56
C GLY A 54 16.39 10.38 12.05
N GLU A 55 16.54 11.49 12.75
CA GLU A 55 16.03 12.80 12.30
C GLU A 55 16.75 13.29 11.03
N SER A 56 18.06 13.04 10.90
CA SER A 56 18.79 13.38 9.67
C SER A 56 18.30 12.57 8.48
N ILE A 57 18.05 11.27 8.66
CA ILE A 57 17.51 10.39 7.64
C ILE A 57 16.10 10.83 7.24
N LYS A 58 15.26 11.14 8.23
CA LYS A 58 13.90 11.65 8.00
C LYS A 58 13.92 12.94 7.18
N ALA A 59 14.74 13.92 7.57
CA ALA A 59 14.86 15.17 6.85
C ALA A 59 15.28 14.97 5.38
N GLY A 60 16.24 14.07 5.13
CA GLY A 60 16.67 13.71 3.78
C GLY A 60 15.55 13.05 2.96
N ALA A 61 14.81 12.12 3.56
CA ALA A 61 13.69 11.46 2.89
C ALA A 61 12.55 12.44 2.59
N GLU A 62 12.20 13.31 3.53
CA GLU A 62 11.16 14.35 3.34
C GLU A 62 11.55 15.33 2.23
N LEU A 63 12.83 15.75 2.17
CA LEU A 63 13.32 16.60 1.10
C LEU A 63 13.18 15.91 -0.26
N ALA A 64 13.67 14.69 -0.41
CA ALA A 64 13.56 13.93 -1.65
C ALA A 64 12.11 13.74 -2.11
N VAL A 65 11.20 13.43 -1.17
CA VAL A 65 9.77 13.32 -1.46
C VAL A 65 9.17 14.66 -1.90
N SER A 66 9.58 15.76 -1.29
CA SER A 66 9.11 17.09 -1.68
C SER A 66 9.53 17.45 -3.12
N GLU A 67 10.77 17.12 -3.49
CA GLU A 67 11.29 17.33 -4.84
C GLU A 67 10.57 16.48 -5.88
N ILE A 68 10.38 15.18 -5.60
CA ILE A 68 9.63 14.28 -6.48
C ILE A 68 8.19 14.75 -6.63
N ASN A 69 7.57 15.15 -5.54
CA ASN A 69 6.18 15.60 -5.55
C ASN A 69 5.99 16.99 -6.22
N ALA A 70 7.05 17.77 -6.42
CA ALA A 70 7.01 19.00 -7.18
C ALA A 70 6.89 18.77 -8.69
N ASP A 71 7.38 17.62 -9.21
CA ASP A 71 7.22 17.27 -10.62
C ASP A 71 5.79 16.83 -10.91
N ALA A 72 5.11 17.53 -11.80
CA ALA A 72 3.73 17.23 -12.18
C ALA A 72 3.59 15.89 -12.93
N ASN A 73 4.66 15.38 -13.52
CA ASN A 73 4.66 14.13 -14.28
C ASN A 73 5.07 12.91 -13.42
N ALA A 74 5.60 13.14 -12.22
CA ALA A 74 6.01 12.06 -11.34
C ALA A 74 4.80 11.42 -10.62
N VAL A 75 4.96 10.15 -10.26
CA VAL A 75 4.06 9.50 -9.29
C VAL A 75 4.25 10.20 -7.95
N LYS A 76 3.17 10.66 -7.34
CA LYS A 76 3.21 11.30 -6.03
C LYS A 76 3.54 10.28 -4.95
N ILE A 77 4.38 10.67 -4.01
CA ILE A 77 4.78 9.82 -2.88
C ILE A 77 4.10 10.32 -1.62
N ASN A 78 3.42 9.41 -0.94
CA ASN A 78 2.91 9.59 0.40
C ASN A 78 3.87 8.89 1.37
N LEU A 79 4.69 9.67 2.06
CA LEU A 79 5.67 9.16 3.02
C LEU A 79 5.06 9.01 4.41
N LEU A 80 5.04 7.78 4.91
CA LEU A 80 4.59 7.45 6.26
C LEU A 80 5.81 7.24 7.15
N VAL A 81 6.00 8.07 8.16
CA VAL A 81 7.15 7.97 9.08
C VAL A 81 6.74 7.25 10.36
N GLU A 82 7.48 6.20 10.72
CA GLU A 82 7.29 5.42 11.94
C GLU A 82 8.57 5.43 12.78
N ASP A 83 8.44 5.75 14.05
CA ASP A 83 9.53 5.72 15.02
C ASP A 83 9.74 4.29 15.54
N THR A 84 10.91 3.72 15.30
CA THR A 84 11.30 2.40 15.81
C THR A 84 11.96 2.44 17.18
N LYS A 85 12.24 3.63 17.70
CA LYS A 85 12.87 3.90 19.02
C LYS A 85 14.23 3.21 19.23
N GLY A 86 14.83 2.66 18.18
CA GLY A 86 16.02 1.82 18.28
C GLY A 86 15.75 0.42 18.85
N ASP A 87 14.51 -0.01 18.89
CA ASP A 87 14.07 -1.28 19.47
C ASP A 87 13.63 -2.28 18.39
N LYS A 88 14.09 -3.51 18.49
CA LYS A 88 13.79 -4.59 17.52
C LYS A 88 12.30 -4.94 17.46
N ASN A 89 11.61 -4.93 18.60
CA ASN A 89 10.19 -5.29 18.66
C ASN A 89 9.34 -4.15 18.07
N GLU A 90 9.72 -2.90 18.36
CA GLU A 90 9.06 -1.74 17.74
C GLU A 90 9.28 -1.74 16.22
N ALA A 91 10.47 -2.08 15.74
CA ALA A 91 10.72 -2.22 14.30
C ALA A 91 9.86 -3.33 13.66
N ILE A 92 9.69 -4.49 14.32
CA ILE A 92 8.79 -5.55 13.85
C ILE A 92 7.34 -5.05 13.83
N ASN A 93 6.89 -4.37 14.89
CA ASN A 93 5.53 -3.84 15.00
C ASN A 93 5.26 -2.78 13.92
N ALA A 94 6.19 -1.84 13.73
CA ALA A 94 6.10 -0.82 12.70
C ALA A 94 6.05 -1.45 11.29
N MET A 95 6.92 -2.42 11.00
CA MET A 95 6.94 -3.14 9.71
C MET A 95 5.59 -3.84 9.45
N ASN A 96 5.06 -4.56 10.43
CA ASN A 96 3.75 -5.20 10.32
C ASN A 96 2.63 -4.18 10.08
N LYS A 97 2.65 -3.06 10.80
CA LYS A 97 1.66 -1.98 10.66
C LYS A 97 1.65 -1.41 9.25
N VAL A 98 2.81 -0.96 8.76
CA VAL A 98 2.87 -0.27 7.46
C VAL A 98 2.52 -1.21 6.30
N ILE A 99 2.85 -2.49 6.40
CA ILE A 99 2.53 -3.49 5.37
C ILE A 99 1.05 -3.89 5.44
N SER A 100 0.57 -4.31 6.61
CA SER A 100 -0.75 -4.93 6.72
C SER A 100 -1.89 -3.91 6.80
N LYS A 101 -1.69 -2.78 7.49
CA LYS A 101 -2.70 -1.75 7.71
C LYS A 101 -2.60 -0.63 6.70
N ASP A 102 -1.41 -0.05 6.52
CA ASP A 102 -1.23 1.14 5.70
C ASP A 102 -1.05 0.80 4.21
N LYS A 103 -0.73 -0.48 3.89
CA LYS A 103 -0.62 -1.02 2.53
C LYS A 103 0.43 -0.29 1.70
N VAL A 104 1.62 -0.09 2.27
CA VAL A 104 2.75 0.53 1.57
C VAL A 104 3.29 -0.39 0.46
N VAL A 105 3.86 0.20 -0.57
CA VAL A 105 4.48 -0.53 -1.70
C VAL A 105 5.96 -0.78 -1.48
N ALA A 106 6.61 0.00 -0.60
CA ALA A 106 8.01 -0.16 -0.23
C ALA A 106 8.27 0.43 1.16
N VAL A 107 9.39 0.05 1.76
CA VAL A 107 9.87 0.54 3.05
C VAL A 107 11.31 1.03 2.91
N ILE A 108 11.57 2.23 3.42
CA ILE A 108 12.91 2.77 3.65
C ILE A 108 13.23 2.53 5.13
N GLY A 109 14.30 1.82 5.43
CA GLY A 109 14.60 1.34 6.78
C GLY A 109 14.16 -0.11 7.00
N PRO A 110 14.22 -0.60 8.23
CA PRO A 110 14.66 0.08 9.47
C PRO A 110 16.10 0.59 9.41
N MET A 111 16.37 1.62 10.22
CA MET A 111 17.66 2.31 10.20
C MET A 111 18.82 1.46 10.71
N LEU A 112 18.64 0.79 11.84
CA LEU A 112 19.70 0.05 12.52
C LEU A 112 19.78 -1.40 12.03
N SER A 113 21.00 -1.95 11.93
CA SER A 113 21.24 -3.35 11.50
C SER A 113 20.46 -4.35 12.33
N GLY A 114 20.41 -4.18 13.66
CA GLY A 114 19.69 -5.08 14.55
C GLY A 114 18.16 -5.04 14.34
N GLU A 115 17.61 -3.88 14.02
CA GLU A 115 16.20 -3.70 13.66
C GLU A 115 15.89 -4.33 12.30
N MET A 116 16.77 -4.12 11.30
CA MET A 116 16.62 -4.71 9.97
C MET A 116 16.68 -6.24 10.02
N MET A 117 17.61 -6.81 10.80
CA MET A 117 17.67 -8.26 11.00
C MET A 117 16.39 -8.82 11.63
N ALA A 118 15.77 -8.08 12.54
CA ALA A 118 14.55 -8.50 13.21
C ALA A 118 13.30 -8.32 12.35
N ALA A 119 13.14 -7.18 11.67
CA ALA A 119 11.95 -6.82 10.91
C ALA A 119 12.01 -7.25 9.42
N GLY A 120 13.20 -7.44 8.85
CA GLY A 120 13.39 -7.84 7.46
C GLY A 120 12.63 -9.11 7.05
N PRO A 121 12.57 -10.17 7.87
CA PRO A 121 11.77 -11.36 7.58
C PRO A 121 10.28 -11.06 7.35
N VAL A 122 9.71 -10.03 8.00
CA VAL A 122 8.32 -9.60 7.81
C VAL A 122 8.13 -9.03 6.39
N ALA A 123 9.03 -8.14 5.98
CA ALA A 123 9.02 -7.56 4.64
C ALA A 123 9.19 -8.64 3.56
N ASN A 124 10.15 -9.55 3.76
CA ASN A 124 10.41 -10.67 2.84
C ASN A 124 9.19 -11.59 2.68
N LYS A 125 8.57 -12.00 3.79
CA LYS A 125 7.34 -12.83 3.76
C LYS A 125 6.20 -12.13 3.01
N SER A 126 6.11 -10.83 3.13
CA SER A 126 5.09 -9.99 2.49
C SER A 126 5.46 -9.57 1.06
N LYS A 127 6.66 -9.94 0.58
CA LYS A 127 7.21 -9.55 -0.74
C LYS A 127 7.28 -8.03 -0.92
N ILE A 128 7.55 -7.30 0.14
CA ILE A 128 7.74 -5.84 0.13
C ILE A 128 9.24 -5.55 0.15
N VAL A 129 9.67 -4.65 -0.73
CA VAL A 129 11.07 -4.17 -0.73
C VAL A 129 11.30 -3.32 0.52
N ALA A 130 12.38 -3.65 1.25
CA ALA A 130 12.86 -2.85 2.37
C ALA A 130 14.34 -2.49 2.14
N LEU A 131 14.66 -1.19 2.18
CA LEU A 131 16.01 -0.65 1.96
C LEU A 131 16.56 -0.10 3.28
N GLY A 132 17.55 -0.77 3.86
CA GLY A 132 18.25 -0.27 5.05
C GLY A 132 19.02 1.02 4.76
N THR A 133 18.90 2.01 5.64
CA THR A 133 19.50 3.34 5.44
C THR A 133 20.86 3.49 6.11
N SER A 134 21.12 2.76 7.19
CA SER A 134 22.38 2.80 7.96
C SER A 134 22.79 1.41 8.46
N THR A 135 22.46 0.39 7.68
CA THR A 135 22.79 -1.00 7.98
C THR A 135 24.21 -1.33 7.49
N THR A 136 24.94 -2.14 8.27
CA THR A 136 26.30 -2.62 7.96
C THR A 136 26.31 -4.13 7.81
#